data_9bd787baee3caf106a71a361333557b9
#
_entry.id   9bd787baee3caf106a71a361333557b9
#
_cell.length_a   1.000
_cell.length_b   1.000
_cell.length_c   1.000
_cell.angle_alpha   90.00
_cell.angle_beta   90.00
_cell.angle_gamma   90.00
#
_symmetry.space_group_name_H-M   'P 1'
#
loop_
_entity.id
_entity.type
_entity.pdbx_description
1 polymer ?
#
loop_
_entity_poly.entity_id
_entity_poly.type
_entity_poly.pdbx_seq_one_letter_code
_entity_poly.pdbx_strand_id
1 'polypeptide(L)'
;MEVVICSDEQQVGQVAANRVLRWVEGLATPVLGLATGSSPLALYNELARRVAAGEVDFSCGIGFALDEYVGIDPENPLSYRQTILRTVVEPLRMDPTRVRVPNGSAPDLATAALEYDRAI
;
A
#
# COMPACT_ATOMS: atom_id res chain seq x y z
N MET A 1 -22.86 -1.22 8.85
CA MET A 1 -21.58 -0.52 9.09
C MET A 1 -21.11 -0.90 10.50
N GLU A 2 -19.87 -1.33 10.64
CA GLU A 2 -19.26 -1.61 11.95
C GLU A 2 -18.33 -0.46 12.32
N VAL A 3 -18.46 0.06 13.54
CA VAL A 3 -17.61 1.12 14.08
C VAL A 3 -16.85 0.55 15.27
N VAL A 4 -15.52 0.66 15.26
CA VAL A 4 -14.64 0.22 16.35
C VAL A 4 -13.97 1.44 16.94
N ILE A 5 -14.21 1.69 18.22
CA ILE A 5 -13.58 2.78 18.98
C ILE A 5 -12.29 2.22 19.60
N CYS A 6 -11.17 2.86 19.33
CA CYS A 6 -9.85 2.51 19.83
C CYS A 6 -9.33 3.57 20.80
N SER A 7 -8.42 3.18 21.70
CA SER A 7 -7.82 4.08 22.69
C SER A 7 -6.78 5.02 22.06
N ASP A 8 -6.11 4.58 21.01
CA ASP A 8 -5.00 5.27 20.36
C ASP A 8 -4.75 4.75 18.93
N GLU A 9 -3.86 5.41 18.19
CA GLU A 9 -3.50 5.04 16.83
C GLU A 9 -2.86 3.65 16.73
N GLN A 10 -2.12 3.23 17.73
CA GLN A 10 -1.50 1.89 17.74
C GLN A 10 -2.58 0.82 17.77
N GLN A 11 -3.60 0.98 18.60
CA GLN A 11 -4.73 0.05 18.65
C GLN A 11 -5.52 0.06 17.33
N VAL A 12 -5.69 1.23 16.68
CA VAL A 12 -6.26 1.31 15.32
C VAL A 12 -5.47 0.45 14.35
N GLY A 13 -4.14 0.58 14.35
CA GLY A 13 -3.24 -0.21 13.51
C GLY A 13 -3.40 -1.72 13.76
N GLN A 14 -3.44 -2.15 15.02
CA GLN A 14 -3.60 -3.55 15.39
C GLN A 14 -4.94 -4.13 14.94
N VAL A 15 -6.04 -3.40 15.16
CA VAL A 15 -7.38 -3.83 14.75
C VAL A 15 -7.47 -3.92 13.23
N ALA A 16 -6.95 -2.93 12.52
CA ALA A 16 -6.93 -2.91 11.06
C ALA A 16 -6.07 -4.05 10.50
N ALA A 17 -4.86 -4.26 11.03
CA ALA A 17 -3.98 -5.34 10.63
C ALA A 17 -4.63 -6.71 10.83
N ASN A 18 -5.28 -6.96 11.96
CA ASN A 18 -6.01 -8.21 12.21
C ASN A 18 -7.10 -8.48 11.16
N ARG A 19 -7.72 -7.42 10.62
CA ARG A 19 -8.70 -7.57 9.53
C ARG A 19 -8.02 -7.90 8.21
N VAL A 20 -6.93 -7.19 7.88
CA VAL A 20 -6.13 -7.47 6.67
C VAL A 20 -5.63 -8.91 6.69
N LEU A 21 -5.03 -9.36 7.80
CA LEU A 21 -4.52 -10.73 7.91
C LEU A 21 -5.58 -11.79 7.64
N ARG A 22 -6.78 -11.61 8.21
CA ARG A 22 -7.92 -12.54 7.94
C ARG A 22 -8.36 -12.54 6.48
N TRP A 23 -8.25 -11.40 5.79
CA TRP A 23 -8.65 -11.29 4.38
C TRP A 23 -7.62 -11.89 3.43
N VAL A 24 -6.33 -11.82 3.78
CA VAL A 24 -5.26 -12.37 2.95
C VAL A 24 -4.90 -13.82 3.30
N GLU A 25 -5.47 -14.35 4.39
CA GLU A 25 -5.25 -15.73 4.81
C GLU A 25 -5.61 -16.72 3.71
N GLY A 26 -4.66 -17.58 3.35
CA GLY A 26 -4.84 -18.57 2.28
C GLY A 26 -4.72 -18.03 0.85
N LEU A 27 -4.51 -16.72 0.66
CA LEU A 27 -4.27 -16.16 -0.67
C LEU A 27 -2.79 -16.28 -1.06
N ALA A 28 -2.53 -16.97 -2.17
CA ALA A 28 -1.17 -17.05 -2.73
C ALA A 28 -0.66 -15.70 -3.23
N THR A 29 -1.55 -14.84 -3.69
CA THR A 29 -1.22 -13.52 -4.25
C THR A 29 -2.27 -12.51 -3.76
N PRO A 30 -2.09 -11.92 -2.58
CA PRO A 30 -2.99 -10.88 -2.10
C PRO A 30 -2.83 -9.59 -2.94
N VAL A 31 -3.95 -8.93 -3.23
CA VAL A 31 -3.99 -7.65 -3.93
C VAL A 31 -4.40 -6.57 -2.93
N LEU A 32 -3.59 -5.52 -2.83
CA LEU A 32 -3.73 -4.46 -1.84
C LEU A 32 -3.89 -3.09 -2.53
N GLY A 33 -4.93 -2.35 -2.15
CA GLY A 33 -5.01 -0.91 -2.39
C GLY A 33 -4.14 -0.17 -1.37
N LEU A 34 -3.26 0.71 -1.84
CA LEU A 34 -2.27 1.39 -1.02
C LEU A 34 -2.57 2.89 -0.96
N ALA A 35 -2.75 3.41 0.24
CA ALA A 35 -2.97 4.82 0.49
C ALA A 35 -1.72 5.51 1.03
N THR A 36 -1.58 6.79 0.76
CA THR A 36 -0.56 7.67 1.33
C THR A 36 -1.13 8.52 2.49
N GLY A 37 -0.31 9.38 3.07
CA GLY A 37 -0.69 10.20 4.21
C GLY A 37 -0.43 9.55 5.56
N SER A 38 -0.86 10.21 6.64
CA SER A 38 -0.61 9.74 8.01
C SER A 38 -1.58 8.65 8.47
N SER A 39 -2.81 8.66 7.98
CA SER A 39 -3.86 7.73 8.45
C SER A 39 -3.53 6.25 8.32
N PRO A 40 -2.92 5.74 7.24
CA PRO A 40 -2.60 4.33 7.12
C PRO A 40 -1.31 3.90 7.82
N LEU A 41 -0.48 4.84 8.33
CA LEU A 41 0.84 4.50 8.86
C LEU A 41 0.78 3.54 10.05
N ALA A 42 -0.18 3.68 10.94
CA ALA A 42 -0.33 2.78 12.08
C ALA A 42 -0.62 1.33 11.62
N LEU A 43 -1.43 1.17 10.56
CA LEU A 43 -1.68 -0.13 9.93
C LEU A 43 -0.40 -0.69 9.30
N TYR A 44 0.32 0.10 8.49
CA TYR A 44 1.54 -0.36 7.82
C TYR A 44 2.64 -0.75 8.82
N ASN A 45 2.81 0.03 9.88
CA ASN A 45 3.76 -0.29 10.95
C ASN A 45 3.42 -1.63 11.63
N GLU A 46 2.15 -1.87 11.92
CA GLU A 46 1.73 -3.14 12.52
C GLU A 46 1.87 -4.32 11.55
N LEU A 47 1.51 -4.14 10.26
CA LEU A 47 1.75 -5.17 9.24
C LEU A 47 3.24 -5.51 9.10
N ALA A 48 4.12 -4.49 9.09
CA ALA A 48 5.57 -4.68 9.05
C ALA A 48 6.08 -5.48 10.26
N ARG A 49 5.55 -5.20 11.46
CA ARG A 49 5.84 -5.97 12.67
C ARG A 49 5.44 -7.44 12.51
N ARG A 50 4.26 -7.69 11.93
CA ARG A 50 3.76 -9.07 11.68
C ARG A 50 4.59 -9.80 10.63
N VAL A 51 5.01 -9.12 9.57
CA VAL A 51 5.94 -9.67 8.57
C VAL A 51 7.27 -10.04 9.21
N ALA A 52 7.83 -9.14 10.05
CA ALA A 52 9.08 -9.41 10.75
C ALA A 52 8.98 -10.60 11.73
N ALA A 53 7.80 -10.81 12.32
CA ALA A 53 7.50 -11.95 13.19
C ALA A 53 7.20 -13.25 12.41
N GLY A 54 7.12 -13.22 11.08
CA GLY A 54 6.78 -14.37 10.25
C GLY A 54 5.30 -14.79 10.31
N GLU A 55 4.42 -13.88 10.77
CA GLU A 55 2.99 -14.15 10.89
C GLU A 55 2.26 -14.01 9.54
N VAL A 56 2.82 -13.28 8.59
CA VAL A 56 2.29 -13.06 7.24
C VAL A 56 3.42 -12.80 6.26
N ASP A 57 3.21 -13.16 5.00
CA ASP A 57 4.14 -12.92 3.89
C ASP A 57 3.42 -12.16 2.76
N PHE A 58 3.94 -10.99 2.40
CA PHE A 58 3.47 -10.17 1.28
C PHE A 58 4.43 -10.17 0.08
N SER A 59 5.47 -11.01 0.07
CA SER A 59 6.47 -11.05 -1.02
C SER A 59 5.87 -11.31 -2.40
N CYS A 60 4.80 -12.10 -2.47
CA CYS A 60 4.02 -12.37 -3.68
C CYS A 60 2.83 -11.42 -3.89
N GLY A 61 2.63 -10.45 -3.00
CA GLY A 61 1.53 -9.49 -3.07
C GLY A 61 1.62 -8.54 -4.25
N ILE A 62 0.48 -8.04 -4.70
CA ILE A 62 0.36 -6.98 -5.70
C ILE A 62 -0.19 -5.74 -5.00
N GLY A 63 0.40 -4.57 -5.29
CA GLY A 63 -0.03 -3.30 -4.73
C GLY A 63 -0.48 -2.31 -5.80
N PHE A 64 -1.56 -1.57 -5.53
CA PHE A 64 -2.01 -0.45 -6.34
C PHE A 64 -2.19 0.80 -5.48
N ALA A 65 -1.39 1.85 -5.74
CA ALA A 65 -1.57 3.14 -5.10
C ALA A 65 -2.81 3.86 -5.66
N LEU A 66 -3.43 4.73 -4.85
CA LEU A 66 -4.66 5.42 -5.24
C LEU A 66 -4.39 6.53 -6.25
N ASP A 67 -3.31 7.27 -6.08
CA ASP A 67 -3.02 8.48 -6.85
C ASP A 67 -1.52 8.79 -6.89
N GLU A 68 -1.15 9.78 -7.72
CA GLU A 68 0.17 10.42 -7.78
C GLU A 68 0.01 11.87 -8.23
N TYR A 69 0.95 12.73 -7.87
CA TYR A 69 1.00 14.12 -8.33
C TYR A 69 1.31 14.21 -9.82
N VAL A 70 0.54 15.05 -10.51
CA VAL A 70 0.81 15.37 -11.92
C VAL A 70 2.10 16.17 -12.06
N GLY A 71 2.97 15.71 -12.95
CA GLY A 71 4.24 16.37 -13.25
C GLY A 71 5.37 16.12 -12.25
N ILE A 72 5.15 15.29 -11.23
CA ILE A 72 6.23 14.93 -10.30
C ILE A 72 7.15 13.87 -10.92
N ASP A 73 8.46 14.04 -10.72
CA ASP A 73 9.43 13.00 -11.05
C ASP A 73 9.19 11.79 -10.13
N PRO A 74 9.04 10.56 -10.67
CA PRO A 74 8.88 9.35 -9.86
C PRO A 74 10.01 9.10 -8.85
N GLU A 75 11.21 9.61 -9.10
CA GLU A 75 12.35 9.51 -8.19
C GLU A 75 12.42 10.67 -7.16
N ASN A 76 11.52 11.63 -7.26
CA ASN A 76 11.42 12.69 -6.25
C ASN A 76 11.03 12.09 -4.89
N PRO A 77 11.78 12.39 -3.80
CA PRO A 77 11.48 11.87 -2.46
C PRO A 77 10.07 12.21 -1.94
N LEU A 78 9.43 13.22 -2.51
CA LEU A 78 8.07 13.66 -2.16
C LEU A 78 6.98 12.99 -3.01
N SER A 79 7.35 12.19 -4.04
CA SER A 79 6.35 11.45 -4.82
C SER A 79 5.66 10.40 -3.94
N TYR A 80 4.42 10.07 -4.29
CA TYR A 80 3.71 8.98 -3.62
C TYR A 80 4.37 7.63 -3.93
N ARG A 81 4.97 7.48 -5.11
CA ARG A 81 5.81 6.33 -5.44
C ARG A 81 6.90 6.12 -4.37
N GLN A 82 7.71 7.13 -4.07
CA GLN A 82 8.78 7.02 -3.08
C GLN A 82 8.22 6.85 -1.66
N THR A 83 7.09 7.46 -1.36
CA THR A 83 6.41 7.27 -0.08
C THR A 83 5.96 5.82 0.10
N ILE A 84 5.28 5.24 -0.89
CA ILE A 84 4.83 3.83 -0.87
C ILE A 84 6.03 2.88 -0.77
N LEU A 85 7.12 3.14 -1.50
CA LEU A 85 8.34 2.32 -1.38
C LEU A 85 8.84 2.25 0.07
N ARG A 86 9.00 3.41 0.72
CA ARG A 86 9.53 3.49 2.10
C ARG A 86 8.55 2.98 3.15
N THR A 87 7.26 3.24 3.00
CA THR A 87 6.28 2.98 4.08
C THR A 87 5.57 1.64 3.95
N VAL A 88 5.57 1.04 2.76
CA VAL A 88 4.86 -0.21 2.48
C VAL A 88 5.79 -1.27 1.89
N VAL A 89 6.38 -1.00 0.72
CA VAL A 89 7.08 -2.03 -0.05
C VAL A 89 8.26 -2.62 0.73
N GLU A 90 9.16 -1.76 1.21
CA GLU A 90 10.33 -2.19 1.98
C GLU A 90 9.94 -2.87 3.31
N PRO A 91 9.09 -2.25 4.17
CA PRO A 91 8.75 -2.86 5.45
C PRO A 91 7.95 -4.16 5.33
N LEU A 92 7.09 -4.29 4.33
CA LEU A 92 6.31 -5.49 4.08
C LEU A 92 7.03 -6.52 3.20
N ARG A 93 8.26 -6.21 2.75
CA ARG A 93 9.08 -7.07 1.89
C ARG A 93 8.38 -7.46 0.58
N MET A 94 7.58 -6.54 0.04
CA MET A 94 6.92 -6.73 -1.25
C MET A 94 7.92 -6.61 -2.39
N ASP A 95 7.64 -7.29 -3.51
CA ASP A 95 8.38 -7.07 -4.75
C ASP A 95 8.00 -5.71 -5.35
N PRO A 96 8.94 -4.74 -5.48
CA PRO A 96 8.64 -3.40 -5.99
C PRO A 96 8.14 -3.42 -7.45
N THR A 97 8.45 -4.45 -8.22
CA THR A 97 7.96 -4.58 -9.61
C THR A 97 6.47 -4.97 -9.67
N ARG A 98 5.92 -5.43 -8.57
CA ARG A 98 4.51 -5.80 -8.41
C ARG A 98 3.67 -4.71 -7.75
N VAL A 99 4.27 -3.57 -7.43
CA VAL A 99 3.57 -2.42 -6.86
C VAL A 99 3.48 -1.31 -7.91
N ARG A 100 2.27 -0.90 -8.20
CA ARG A 100 1.96 0.09 -9.23
C ARG A 100 1.49 1.39 -8.61
N VAL A 101 1.97 2.49 -9.19
CA VAL A 101 1.56 3.86 -8.86
C VAL A 101 1.19 4.54 -10.17
N PRO A 102 0.14 5.36 -10.22
CA PRO A 102 -0.23 6.08 -11.43
C PRO A 102 0.94 6.91 -12.00
N ASN A 103 1.08 6.94 -13.31
CA ASN A 103 2.16 7.72 -13.94
C ASN A 103 1.75 9.19 -14.10
N GLY A 104 2.03 10.01 -13.09
CA GLY A 104 1.76 11.45 -13.10
C GLY A 104 2.63 12.25 -14.08
N SER A 105 3.72 11.66 -14.62
CA SER A 105 4.62 12.30 -15.59
C SER A 105 4.37 11.88 -17.03
N ALA A 106 3.30 11.13 -17.30
CA ALA A 106 2.98 10.69 -18.65
C ALA A 106 2.67 11.89 -19.58
N PRO A 107 3.11 11.85 -20.85
CA PRO A 107 2.78 12.89 -21.83
C PRO A 107 1.28 13.03 -22.09
N ASP A 108 0.56 11.91 -21.99
CA ASP A 108 -0.91 11.83 -22.08
C ASP A 108 -1.46 11.19 -20.81
N LEU A 109 -1.93 12.03 -19.89
CA LEU A 109 -2.46 11.60 -18.59
C LEU A 109 -3.78 10.83 -18.75
N ALA A 110 -4.59 11.13 -19.76
CA ALA A 110 -5.86 10.43 -19.99
C ALA A 110 -5.61 8.97 -20.38
N THR A 111 -4.68 8.75 -21.30
CA THR A 111 -4.27 7.40 -21.70
C THR A 111 -3.62 6.67 -20.52
N ALA A 112 -2.73 7.31 -19.77
CA ALA A 112 -2.08 6.72 -18.60
C ALA A 112 -3.09 6.29 -17.52
N ALA A 113 -4.13 7.09 -17.27
CA ALA A 113 -5.20 6.74 -16.34
C ALA A 113 -5.99 5.51 -16.80
N LEU A 114 -6.33 5.43 -18.10
CA LEU A 114 -7.02 4.26 -18.66
C LEU A 114 -6.17 2.99 -18.61
N GLU A 115 -4.87 3.11 -18.83
CA GLU A 115 -3.94 1.99 -18.72
C GLU A 115 -3.82 1.51 -17.26
N TYR A 116 -3.81 2.45 -16.31
CA TYR A 116 -3.79 2.13 -14.90
C TYR A 116 -5.07 1.42 -14.46
N ASP A 117 -6.24 1.91 -14.87
CA ASP A 117 -7.55 1.29 -14.62
C ASP A 117 -7.64 -0.16 -15.15
N ARG A 118 -7.04 -0.42 -16.31
CA ARG A 118 -7.00 -1.77 -16.90
C ARG A 118 -6.01 -2.70 -16.19
N ALA A 119 -5.11 -2.14 -15.42
CA ALA A 119 -4.07 -2.90 -14.72
C ALA A 119 -4.54 -3.39 -13.34
N ILE A 120 -5.61 -2.75 -12.79
CA ILE A 120 -6.31 -3.17 -11.56
C ILE A 120 -7.23 -4.33 -11.87
#